data_8a74b4cb4c6860e3201b747c53c240ce
#
_entry.id   8a74b4cb4c6860e3201b747c53c240ce
#
_cell.length_a   1.000
_cell.length_b   1.000
_cell.length_c   1.000
_cell.angle_alpha   90.00
_cell.angle_beta   90.00
_cell.angle_gamma   90.00
#
_symmetry.space_group_name_H-M   'P 1'
#
loop_
_entity.id
_entity.type
_entity.pdbx_description
1 polymer ?
#
loop_
_entity_poly.entity_id
_entity_poly.type
_entity_poly.pdbx_seq_one_letter_code
_entity_poly.pdbx_strand_id
1 'polypeptide(L)'
;PQAVQVRADQPADPHAMLSAFEQLLGEYTADAGADADAGSEPIALVVGTSGSTGTPKRTALTARALAASAAATERFFGSNSDGASQWLLALPAHYIAGAQVLARSVLAGTAPVIARSVIEPVHFSPEVFLQAVEQMSSARRFISLVPTQLHKLLESADADPHLGAEIHEALGSFTGILLGGAPASADLLAAATALGLNTVTTYGSAETAGGCVYSGSVLPGVRVKLVPEEGMPAVPDIEGKSANEESVQVGRIWISGAHLASGYIGDAARTAEHFFTA
;
A
#
# COMPACT_ATOMS: atom_id res chain seq x y z
N PRO A 1 4.96 -14.51 -19.79
CA PRO A 1 3.86 -14.80 -18.86
C PRO A 1 2.70 -13.83 -19.06
N GLN A 2 1.48 -14.26 -18.73
CA GLN A 2 0.28 -13.45 -18.89
C GLN A 2 0.08 -12.58 -17.63
N ALA A 3 -0.36 -11.32 -17.83
CA ALA A 3 -0.64 -10.40 -16.71
C ALA A 3 -1.69 -10.98 -15.74
N VAL A 4 -1.47 -10.79 -14.44
CA VAL A 4 -2.45 -11.09 -13.40
C VAL A 4 -3.61 -10.09 -13.51
N GLN A 5 -4.84 -10.59 -13.60
CA GLN A 5 -6.03 -9.75 -13.67
C GLN A 5 -6.88 -9.95 -12.43
N VAL A 6 -7.12 -8.89 -11.70
CA VAL A 6 -7.97 -8.89 -10.50
C VAL A 6 -9.10 -7.88 -10.63
N ARG A 7 -10.23 -8.18 -10.02
CA ARG A 7 -11.45 -7.35 -10.08
C ARG A 7 -11.95 -7.08 -8.66
N ALA A 8 -12.41 -5.88 -8.41
CA ALA A 8 -12.91 -5.48 -7.09
C ALA A 8 -14.14 -6.29 -6.62
N ASP A 9 -14.90 -6.84 -7.56
CA ASP A 9 -16.13 -7.62 -7.32
C ASP A 9 -15.87 -9.14 -7.24
N GLN A 10 -14.62 -9.59 -7.39
CA GLN A 10 -14.29 -11.01 -7.39
C GLN A 10 -13.05 -11.28 -6.54
N PRO A 11 -13.15 -12.09 -5.48
CA PRO A 11 -11.99 -12.53 -4.71
C PRO A 11 -10.93 -13.16 -5.61
N ALA A 12 -9.67 -12.80 -5.39
CA ALA A 12 -8.53 -13.39 -6.08
C ALA A 12 -7.86 -14.41 -5.15
N ASP A 13 -7.44 -15.54 -5.72
CA ASP A 13 -6.62 -16.52 -5.00
C ASP A 13 -5.19 -15.98 -4.82
N PRO A 14 -4.74 -15.71 -3.58
CA PRO A 14 -3.44 -15.15 -3.33
C PRO A 14 -2.29 -16.11 -3.69
N HIS A 15 -2.50 -17.43 -3.64
CA HIS A 15 -1.47 -18.39 -4.01
C HIS A 15 -1.24 -18.41 -5.53
N ALA A 16 -2.31 -18.37 -6.31
CA ALA A 16 -2.22 -18.25 -7.76
C ALA A 16 -1.57 -16.92 -8.17
N MET A 17 -1.90 -15.83 -7.50
CA MET A 17 -1.27 -14.52 -7.74
C MET A 17 0.21 -14.53 -7.37
N LEU A 18 0.59 -15.13 -6.24
CA LEU A 18 1.98 -15.26 -5.81
C LEU A 18 2.81 -15.99 -6.88
N SER A 19 2.35 -17.17 -7.33
CA SER A 19 3.02 -17.93 -8.37
C SER A 19 3.17 -17.18 -9.69
N ALA A 20 2.17 -16.38 -10.06
CA ALA A 20 2.24 -15.53 -11.24
C ALA A 20 3.26 -14.38 -11.06
N PHE A 21 3.32 -13.78 -9.88
CA PHE A 21 4.29 -12.73 -9.56
C PHE A 21 5.73 -13.28 -9.50
N GLU A 22 5.96 -14.49 -9.01
CA GLU A 22 7.26 -15.16 -9.07
C GLU A 22 7.78 -15.25 -10.51
N GLN A 23 6.91 -15.55 -11.49
CA GLN A 23 7.25 -15.60 -12.89
C GLN A 23 7.43 -14.22 -13.55
N LEU A 24 6.69 -13.21 -13.09
CA LEU A 24 6.65 -11.88 -13.69
C LEU A 24 7.69 -10.92 -13.08
N LEU A 25 8.00 -11.09 -11.80
CA LEU A 25 8.85 -10.20 -11.02
C LEU A 25 10.19 -10.85 -10.63
N GLY A 26 10.34 -12.18 -10.77
CA GLY A 26 11.53 -12.90 -10.31
C GLY A 26 12.85 -12.49 -10.98
N GLU A 27 12.78 -11.86 -12.15
CA GLU A 27 13.93 -11.29 -12.86
C GLU A 27 14.23 -9.83 -12.48
N TYR A 28 13.28 -9.17 -11.76
CA TYR A 28 13.44 -7.80 -11.28
C TYR A 28 14.14 -7.81 -9.93
N THR A 29 15.40 -7.37 -9.92
CA THR A 29 16.05 -6.99 -8.66
C THR A 29 15.76 -5.52 -8.36
N ALA A 30 15.90 -5.12 -7.10
CA ALA A 30 15.64 -3.75 -6.65
C ALA A 30 16.42 -2.66 -7.43
N ASP A 31 17.50 -3.04 -8.12
CA ASP A 31 18.36 -2.15 -8.91
C ASP A 31 18.06 -2.16 -10.42
N ALA A 32 17.30 -3.13 -10.94
CA ALA A 32 17.09 -3.30 -12.38
C ALA A 32 16.08 -2.35 -13.04
N GLY A 33 15.42 -1.50 -12.26
CA GLY A 33 14.28 -0.69 -12.72
C GLY A 33 14.58 0.71 -13.28
N ALA A 34 15.85 1.15 -13.36
CA ALA A 34 16.15 2.56 -13.63
C ALA A 34 16.19 2.94 -15.12
N ASP A 35 16.55 2.03 -16.04
CA ASP A 35 16.96 2.38 -17.40
C ASP A 35 16.09 1.81 -18.55
N ALA A 36 14.98 1.12 -18.28
CA ALA A 36 14.12 0.61 -19.36
C ALA A 36 13.16 1.68 -19.89
N ASP A 37 13.01 1.73 -21.20
CA ASP A 37 12.11 2.66 -21.90
C ASP A 37 10.65 2.34 -21.53
N ALA A 38 9.93 3.31 -21.00
CA ALA A 38 8.60 3.16 -20.38
C ALA A 38 7.48 2.68 -21.34
N GLY A 39 7.77 2.56 -22.64
CA GLY A 39 6.77 2.31 -23.69
C GLY A 39 6.53 0.84 -24.06
N SER A 40 7.41 -0.12 -23.67
CA SER A 40 7.37 -1.51 -24.15
C SER A 40 7.29 -2.59 -23.06
N GLU A 41 7.17 -2.22 -21.80
CA GLU A 41 7.17 -3.19 -20.71
C GLU A 41 5.84 -3.97 -20.60
N PRO A 42 5.92 -5.29 -20.38
CA PRO A 42 4.71 -6.08 -20.24
C PRO A 42 3.92 -5.69 -18.97
N ILE A 43 2.60 -5.63 -19.11
CA ILE A 43 1.72 -5.47 -17.95
C ILE A 43 1.82 -6.72 -17.07
N ALA A 44 2.10 -6.54 -15.80
CA ALA A 44 2.18 -7.60 -14.82
C ALA A 44 0.88 -7.76 -14.03
N LEU A 45 0.18 -6.65 -13.74
CA LEU A 45 -1.04 -6.65 -12.95
C LEU A 45 -2.06 -5.69 -13.55
N VAL A 46 -3.32 -6.13 -13.63
CA VAL A 46 -4.47 -5.28 -13.93
C VAL A 46 -5.41 -5.29 -12.74
N VAL A 47 -5.58 -4.12 -12.09
CA VAL A 47 -6.47 -3.95 -10.94
C VAL A 47 -7.78 -3.31 -11.39
N GLY A 48 -8.89 -4.00 -11.16
CA GLY A 48 -10.22 -3.42 -11.32
C GLY A 48 -10.61 -2.64 -10.07
N THR A 49 -10.99 -1.37 -10.22
CA THR A 49 -11.53 -0.55 -9.12
C THR A 49 -12.97 -0.19 -9.41
N SER A 50 -13.82 -0.12 -8.36
CA SER A 50 -15.17 0.43 -8.46
C SER A 50 -15.06 1.94 -8.70
N GLY A 51 -15.10 2.38 -9.96
CA GLY A 51 -15.02 3.80 -10.29
C GLY A 51 -16.15 4.59 -9.61
N SER A 52 -15.84 5.77 -9.08
CA SER A 52 -16.82 6.73 -8.53
C SER A 52 -17.92 7.14 -9.55
N THR A 53 -17.71 6.86 -10.82
CA THR A 53 -18.63 7.13 -11.93
C THR A 53 -19.45 5.90 -12.36
N GLY A 54 -19.43 4.80 -11.59
CA GLY A 54 -20.19 3.58 -11.87
C GLY A 54 -19.56 2.63 -12.89
N THR A 55 -18.58 3.07 -13.69
CA THR A 55 -17.86 2.19 -14.62
C THR A 55 -16.52 1.76 -13.99
N PRO A 56 -16.29 0.45 -13.79
CA PRO A 56 -15.04 -0.04 -13.22
C PRO A 56 -13.83 0.39 -14.07
N LYS A 57 -12.82 0.95 -13.41
CA LYS A 57 -11.53 1.25 -14.05
C LYS A 57 -10.65 0.00 -13.98
N ARG A 58 -9.90 -0.27 -15.03
CA ARG A 58 -8.93 -1.38 -15.10
C ARG A 58 -7.53 -0.80 -15.23
N THR A 59 -6.90 -0.54 -14.07
CA THR A 59 -5.57 0.08 -13.99
C THR A 59 -4.49 -0.94 -14.33
N ALA A 60 -3.62 -0.62 -15.30
CA ALA A 60 -2.55 -1.47 -15.79
C ALA A 60 -1.21 -1.11 -15.13
N LEU A 61 -0.60 -2.06 -14.48
CA LEU A 61 0.69 -1.92 -13.80
C LEU A 61 1.74 -2.84 -14.44
N THR A 62 2.88 -2.27 -14.78
CA THR A 62 4.04 -3.05 -15.24
C THR A 62 4.77 -3.71 -14.07
N ALA A 63 5.61 -4.69 -14.35
CA ALA A 63 6.52 -5.28 -13.35
C ALA A 63 7.42 -4.21 -12.73
N ARG A 64 7.93 -3.28 -13.54
CA ARG A 64 8.71 -2.12 -13.11
C ARG A 64 7.97 -1.24 -12.11
N ALA A 65 6.70 -0.92 -12.38
CA ALA A 65 5.91 -0.08 -11.48
C ALA A 65 5.72 -0.74 -10.10
N LEU A 66 5.44 -2.05 -10.07
CA LEU A 66 5.35 -2.82 -8.84
C LEU A 66 6.69 -2.87 -8.10
N ALA A 67 7.79 -3.15 -8.81
CA ALA A 67 9.14 -3.19 -8.24
C ALA A 67 9.59 -1.81 -7.71
N ALA A 68 9.31 -0.73 -8.45
CA ALA A 68 9.64 0.63 -8.03
C ALA A 68 8.91 1.02 -6.72
N SER A 69 7.62 0.67 -6.60
CA SER A 69 6.85 0.88 -5.36
C SER A 69 7.40 0.05 -4.20
N ALA A 70 7.75 -1.22 -4.43
CA ALA A 70 8.35 -2.09 -3.43
C ALA A 70 9.70 -1.55 -2.94
N ALA A 71 10.59 -1.19 -3.86
CA ALA A 71 11.91 -0.63 -3.54
C ALA A 71 11.80 0.73 -2.81
N ALA A 72 10.82 1.56 -3.15
CA ALA A 72 10.57 2.82 -2.45
C ALA A 72 10.13 2.59 -0.99
N THR A 73 9.26 1.61 -0.76
CA THR A 73 8.85 1.18 0.59
C THR A 73 10.03 0.64 1.39
N GLU A 74 10.85 -0.20 0.78
CA GLU A 74 12.04 -0.79 1.43
C GLU A 74 13.03 0.30 1.84
N ARG A 75 13.29 1.27 0.96
CA ARG A 75 14.17 2.42 1.26
C ARG A 75 13.60 3.33 2.36
N PHE A 76 12.28 3.49 2.44
CA PHE A 76 11.65 4.28 3.49
C PHE A 76 11.92 3.71 4.90
N PHE A 77 11.83 2.40 5.05
CA PHE A 77 12.11 1.73 6.33
C PHE A 77 13.60 1.48 6.58
N GLY A 78 14.46 1.81 5.64
CA GLY A 78 15.89 1.56 5.68
C GLY A 78 16.24 0.09 5.37
N SER A 79 17.36 -0.14 4.71
CA SER A 79 17.95 -1.46 4.54
C SER A 79 18.68 -1.81 5.84
N ASN A 80 18.10 -2.66 6.67
CA ASN A 80 18.72 -3.10 7.90
C ASN A 80 19.47 -4.43 7.71
N SER A 81 20.49 -4.65 8.54
CA SER A 81 21.21 -5.92 8.68
C SER A 81 20.32 -7.09 9.17
N ASP A 82 19.06 -6.81 9.48
CA ASP A 82 18.14 -7.72 10.20
C ASP A 82 17.44 -8.75 9.28
N GLY A 83 17.90 -8.86 8.04
CA GLY A 83 17.41 -9.86 7.09
C GLY A 83 16.37 -9.34 6.11
N ALA A 84 15.83 -10.26 5.31
CA ALA A 84 14.84 -9.96 4.28
C ALA A 84 13.46 -9.65 4.90
N SER A 85 12.73 -8.72 4.27
CA SER A 85 11.41 -8.29 4.70
C SER A 85 10.37 -9.39 4.48
N GLN A 86 9.70 -9.84 5.53
CA GLN A 86 8.58 -10.76 5.46
C GLN A 86 7.26 -10.01 5.65
N TRP A 87 6.29 -10.27 4.79
CA TRP A 87 5.00 -9.60 4.78
C TRP A 87 3.87 -10.51 5.23
N LEU A 88 2.97 -9.98 6.06
CA LEU A 88 1.71 -10.59 6.40
C LEU A 88 0.59 -10.02 5.51
N LEU A 89 -0.06 -10.88 4.73
CA LEU A 89 -1.23 -10.56 3.93
C LEU A 89 -2.50 -10.69 4.78
N ALA A 90 -3.04 -9.56 5.22
CA ALA A 90 -4.29 -9.45 5.98
C ALA A 90 -5.41 -8.71 5.21
N LEU A 91 -5.13 -8.34 3.96
CA LEU A 91 -6.05 -7.65 3.04
C LEU A 91 -6.35 -8.52 1.82
N PRO A 92 -7.55 -8.41 1.23
CA PRO A 92 -7.87 -9.15 0.01
C PRO A 92 -6.87 -8.86 -1.12
N ALA A 93 -6.37 -9.92 -1.77
CA ALA A 93 -5.33 -9.83 -2.79
C ALA A 93 -5.80 -9.12 -4.09
N HIS A 94 -7.10 -8.99 -4.32
CA HIS A 94 -7.66 -8.28 -5.48
C HIS A 94 -7.62 -6.76 -5.37
N TYR A 95 -7.28 -6.18 -4.20
CA TYR A 95 -6.97 -4.76 -4.06
C TYR A 95 -5.48 -4.51 -4.16
N ILE A 96 -5.11 -3.33 -4.63
CA ILE A 96 -3.70 -2.99 -4.82
C ILE A 96 -2.85 -3.15 -3.55
N ALA A 97 -3.41 -2.88 -2.38
CA ALA A 97 -2.70 -3.04 -1.11
C ALA A 97 -2.34 -4.50 -0.82
N GLY A 98 -3.28 -5.44 -1.06
CA GLY A 98 -3.02 -6.88 -0.92
C GLY A 98 -2.11 -7.41 -2.02
N ALA A 99 -2.31 -7.01 -3.28
CA ALA A 99 -1.44 -7.39 -4.38
C ALA A 99 0.01 -6.94 -4.14
N GLN A 100 0.22 -5.75 -3.59
CA GLN A 100 1.55 -5.23 -3.25
C GLN A 100 2.23 -6.02 -2.12
N VAL A 101 1.50 -6.58 -1.17
CA VAL A 101 2.07 -7.49 -0.17
C VAL A 101 2.71 -8.70 -0.86
N LEU A 102 2.01 -9.31 -1.82
CA LEU A 102 2.53 -10.44 -2.60
C LEU A 102 3.74 -10.04 -3.46
N ALA A 103 3.65 -8.93 -4.19
CA ALA A 103 4.74 -8.44 -5.01
C ALA A 103 6.00 -8.13 -4.18
N ARG A 104 5.85 -7.46 -3.04
CA ARG A 104 6.95 -7.17 -2.10
C ARG A 104 7.59 -8.43 -1.54
N SER A 105 6.81 -9.46 -1.24
CA SER A 105 7.32 -10.74 -0.77
C SER A 105 8.20 -11.42 -1.83
N VAL A 106 7.74 -11.46 -3.09
CA VAL A 106 8.53 -12.00 -4.21
C VAL A 106 9.84 -11.24 -4.38
N LEU A 107 9.78 -9.89 -4.40
CA LEU A 107 10.95 -9.04 -4.59
C LEU A 107 11.93 -9.09 -3.41
N ALA A 108 11.44 -9.38 -2.20
CA ALA A 108 12.26 -9.60 -1.01
C ALA A 108 12.83 -11.03 -0.92
N GLY A 109 12.39 -11.95 -1.80
CA GLY A 109 12.79 -13.35 -1.77
C GLY A 109 12.23 -14.10 -0.54
N THR A 110 11.09 -13.67 0.03
CA THR A 110 10.47 -14.28 1.21
C THR A 110 9.08 -14.81 0.90
N ALA A 111 8.67 -15.87 1.60
CA ALA A 111 7.29 -16.33 1.54
C ALA A 111 6.40 -15.39 2.39
N PRO A 112 5.30 -14.84 1.84
CA PRO A 112 4.33 -14.13 2.66
C PRO A 112 3.61 -15.08 3.60
N VAL A 113 3.24 -14.60 4.78
CA VAL A 113 2.21 -15.26 5.60
C VAL A 113 0.85 -14.76 5.13
N ILE A 114 -0.09 -15.68 4.91
CA ILE A 114 -1.45 -15.33 4.45
C ILE A 114 -2.42 -15.59 5.58
N ALA A 115 -3.06 -14.54 6.10
CA ALA A 115 -4.07 -14.68 7.14
C ALA A 115 -5.28 -15.47 6.63
N ARG A 116 -5.85 -16.32 7.46
CA ARG A 116 -7.01 -17.16 7.12
C ARG A 116 -8.21 -16.35 6.61
N SER A 117 -8.39 -15.13 7.10
CA SER A 117 -9.44 -14.22 6.63
C SER A 117 -9.34 -13.81 5.15
N VAL A 118 -8.20 -14.07 4.50
CA VAL A 118 -8.00 -13.80 3.07
C VAL A 118 -8.40 -14.99 2.19
N ILE A 119 -8.24 -16.21 2.70
CA ILE A 119 -8.41 -17.47 1.94
C ILE A 119 -9.60 -18.32 2.40
N GLU A 120 -10.13 -18.06 3.58
CA GLU A 120 -11.26 -18.78 4.15
C GLU A 120 -12.44 -17.82 4.40
N PRO A 121 -13.68 -18.33 4.50
CA PRO A 121 -14.85 -17.51 4.80
C PRO A 121 -14.92 -17.14 6.30
N VAL A 122 -13.83 -16.62 6.84
CA VAL A 122 -13.73 -16.12 8.21
C VAL A 122 -13.40 -14.64 8.21
N HIS A 123 -13.95 -13.92 9.17
CA HIS A 123 -13.65 -12.49 9.31
C HIS A 123 -12.30 -12.27 9.97
N PHE A 124 -11.66 -11.15 9.63
CA PHE A 124 -10.50 -10.68 10.37
C PHE A 124 -10.85 -10.47 11.85
N SER A 125 -10.09 -11.10 12.75
CA SER A 125 -10.25 -11.03 14.21
C SER A 125 -8.87 -11.05 14.88
N PRO A 126 -8.78 -10.74 16.20
CA PRO A 126 -7.56 -10.88 16.96
C PRO A 126 -6.94 -12.28 16.87
N GLU A 127 -7.74 -13.34 16.98
CA GLU A 127 -7.26 -14.72 16.93
C GLU A 127 -6.69 -15.06 15.55
N VAL A 128 -7.36 -14.63 14.48
CA VAL A 128 -6.86 -14.83 13.09
C VAL A 128 -5.55 -14.06 12.88
N PHE A 129 -5.45 -12.85 13.44
CA PHE A 129 -4.23 -12.04 13.38
C PHE A 129 -3.08 -12.71 14.15
N LEU A 130 -3.29 -13.10 15.40
CA LEU A 130 -2.29 -13.73 16.25
C LEU A 130 -1.77 -15.04 15.63
N GLN A 131 -2.67 -15.93 15.17
CA GLN A 131 -2.32 -17.16 14.46
C GLN A 131 -1.46 -16.92 13.22
N ALA A 132 -1.68 -15.81 12.51
CA ALA A 132 -0.88 -15.45 11.35
C ALA A 132 0.50 -14.91 11.77
N VAL A 133 0.57 -14.09 12.82
CA VAL A 133 1.85 -13.56 13.35
C VAL A 133 2.76 -14.67 13.84
N GLU A 134 2.24 -15.71 14.50
CA GLU A 134 2.98 -16.87 14.94
C GLU A 134 3.70 -17.64 13.81
N GLN A 135 3.18 -17.55 12.58
CA GLN A 135 3.79 -18.19 11.42
C GLN A 135 4.92 -17.37 10.80
N MET A 136 5.11 -16.12 11.22
CA MET A 136 6.18 -15.27 10.71
C MET A 136 7.52 -15.65 11.32
N SER A 137 8.50 -15.89 10.47
CA SER A 137 9.84 -16.37 10.85
C SER A 137 10.94 -15.31 10.72
N SER A 138 10.72 -14.23 9.95
CA SER A 138 11.71 -13.15 9.81
C SER A 138 11.68 -12.22 11.01
N ALA A 139 12.84 -11.64 11.35
CA ALA A 139 12.92 -10.54 12.31
C ALA A 139 12.37 -9.23 11.74
N ARG A 140 12.44 -9.04 10.42
CA ARG A 140 11.96 -7.85 9.71
C ARG A 140 10.55 -8.08 9.16
N ARG A 141 9.52 -7.70 9.92
CA ARG A 141 8.12 -8.02 9.68
C ARG A 141 7.32 -6.80 9.26
N PHE A 142 6.44 -6.97 8.28
CA PHE A 142 5.55 -5.91 7.78
C PHE A 142 4.12 -6.42 7.62
N ILE A 143 3.17 -5.51 7.80
CA ILE A 143 1.75 -5.75 7.55
C ILE A 143 1.12 -4.51 6.95
N SER A 144 0.12 -4.71 6.08
CA SER A 144 -0.78 -3.64 5.63
C SER A 144 -2.16 -3.88 6.20
N LEU A 145 -2.73 -2.85 6.82
CA LEU A 145 -4.05 -2.87 7.44
C LEU A 145 -4.90 -1.69 6.96
N VAL A 146 -6.21 -1.83 7.04
CA VAL A 146 -7.12 -0.69 7.03
C VAL A 146 -7.35 -0.19 8.46
N PRO A 147 -7.72 1.09 8.66
CA PRO A 147 -7.94 1.64 10.00
C PRO A 147 -8.90 0.85 10.88
N THR A 148 -9.95 0.28 10.29
CA THR A 148 -10.94 -0.54 11.00
C THR A 148 -10.35 -1.86 11.53
N GLN A 149 -9.35 -2.44 10.86
CA GLN A 149 -8.67 -3.64 11.36
C GLN A 149 -7.79 -3.32 12.57
N LEU A 150 -7.00 -2.25 12.50
CA LEU A 150 -6.19 -1.82 13.64
C LEU A 150 -7.06 -1.42 14.83
N HIS A 151 -8.14 -0.65 14.58
CA HIS A 151 -9.10 -0.27 15.62
C HIS A 151 -9.68 -1.50 16.33
N LYS A 152 -10.11 -2.51 15.56
CA LYS A 152 -10.64 -3.76 16.13
C LYS A 152 -9.63 -4.49 17.01
N LEU A 153 -8.35 -4.53 16.62
CA LEU A 153 -7.30 -5.14 17.45
C LEU A 153 -7.12 -4.38 18.76
N LEU A 154 -7.03 -3.05 18.71
CA LEU A 154 -6.85 -2.22 19.91
C LEU A 154 -8.09 -2.25 20.82
N GLU A 155 -9.31 -2.18 20.26
CA GLU A 155 -10.56 -2.30 21.02
C GLU A 155 -10.64 -3.67 21.75
N SER A 156 -10.25 -4.75 21.07
CA SER A 156 -10.22 -6.09 21.68
C SER A 156 -9.15 -6.21 22.77
N ALA A 157 -8.01 -5.52 22.58
CA ALA A 157 -6.94 -5.48 23.58
C ALA A 157 -7.38 -4.74 24.86
N ASP A 158 -8.15 -3.66 24.71
CA ASP A 158 -8.69 -2.91 25.85
C ASP A 158 -9.78 -3.68 26.60
N ALA A 159 -10.54 -4.53 25.89
CA ALA A 159 -11.65 -5.29 26.47
C ALA A 159 -11.18 -6.52 27.29
N ASP A 160 -10.05 -7.13 26.93
CA ASP A 160 -9.49 -8.31 27.61
C ASP A 160 -7.98 -8.11 27.84
N PRO A 161 -7.53 -7.90 29.09
CA PRO A 161 -6.11 -7.65 29.40
C PRO A 161 -5.15 -8.79 29.00
N HIS A 162 -5.61 -10.05 29.02
CA HIS A 162 -4.76 -11.17 28.62
C HIS A 162 -4.55 -11.18 27.11
N LEU A 163 -5.64 -11.13 26.35
CA LEU A 163 -5.60 -11.02 24.90
C LEU A 163 -4.91 -9.73 24.46
N GLY A 164 -5.07 -8.65 25.24
CA GLY A 164 -4.41 -7.36 25.01
C GLY A 164 -2.90 -7.44 25.05
N ALA A 165 -2.33 -8.18 26.01
CA ALA A 165 -0.89 -8.38 26.09
C ALA A 165 -0.35 -9.11 24.83
N GLU A 166 -1.05 -10.15 24.37
CA GLU A 166 -0.68 -10.88 23.15
C GLU A 166 -0.77 -10.00 21.90
N ILE A 167 -1.85 -9.22 21.77
CA ILE A 167 -2.04 -8.30 20.63
C ILE A 167 -0.94 -7.23 20.62
N HIS A 168 -0.62 -6.63 21.77
CA HIS A 168 0.40 -5.59 21.87
C HIS A 168 1.80 -6.14 21.53
N GLU A 169 2.14 -7.32 22.02
CA GLU A 169 3.38 -8.01 21.67
C GLU A 169 3.46 -8.31 20.17
N ALA A 170 2.39 -8.86 19.60
CA ALA A 170 2.30 -9.18 18.18
C ALA A 170 2.44 -7.91 17.32
N LEU A 171 1.69 -6.83 17.61
CA LEU A 171 1.78 -5.56 16.89
C LEU A 171 3.16 -4.90 17.05
N GLY A 172 3.76 -4.97 18.24
CA GLY A 172 5.10 -4.45 18.55
C GLY A 172 6.21 -5.20 17.80
N SER A 173 5.96 -6.42 17.32
CA SER A 173 6.93 -7.20 16.56
C SER A 173 7.11 -6.74 15.11
N PHE A 174 6.25 -5.84 14.60
CA PHE A 174 6.35 -5.35 13.24
C PHE A 174 7.32 -4.19 13.09
N THR A 175 8.24 -4.31 12.13
CA THR A 175 9.12 -3.22 11.67
C THR A 175 8.30 -2.07 11.07
N GLY A 176 7.15 -2.37 10.47
CA GLY A 176 6.24 -1.38 9.94
C GLY A 176 4.82 -1.89 9.76
N ILE A 177 3.86 -1.08 10.22
CA ILE A 177 2.41 -1.31 10.04
C ILE A 177 1.91 -0.23 9.07
N LEU A 178 1.69 -0.60 7.81
CA LEU A 178 1.15 0.31 6.81
C LEU A 178 -0.37 0.45 6.97
N LEU A 179 -0.84 1.67 7.20
CA LEU A 179 -2.25 1.96 7.42
C LEU A 179 -2.80 2.79 6.27
N GLY A 180 -3.70 2.23 5.48
CA GLY A 180 -4.20 2.87 4.26
C GLY A 180 -5.63 2.47 3.89
N GLY A 181 -6.05 2.87 2.70
CA GLY A 181 -7.38 2.56 2.16
C GLY A 181 -8.51 3.47 2.66
N ALA A 182 -8.34 4.13 3.81
CA ALA A 182 -9.25 5.12 4.37
C ALA A 182 -8.48 6.07 5.31
N PRO A 183 -9.02 7.25 5.66
CA PRO A 183 -8.47 8.11 6.69
C PRO A 183 -8.47 7.40 8.07
N ALA A 184 -7.35 7.45 8.78
CA ALA A 184 -7.28 7.02 10.17
C ALA A 184 -7.64 8.19 11.10
N SER A 185 -8.41 7.93 12.16
CA SER A 185 -8.74 8.96 13.15
C SER A 185 -7.51 9.36 13.96
N ALA A 186 -7.48 10.60 14.45
CA ALA A 186 -6.42 11.08 15.32
C ALA A 186 -6.29 10.23 16.59
N ASP A 187 -7.42 9.79 17.17
CA ASP A 187 -7.44 8.95 18.37
C ASP A 187 -6.81 7.58 18.12
N LEU A 188 -7.10 6.95 16.97
CA LEU A 188 -6.47 5.67 16.59
C LEU A 188 -4.96 5.81 16.45
N LEU A 189 -4.49 6.88 15.80
CA LEU A 189 -3.06 7.14 15.62
C LEU A 189 -2.38 7.47 16.95
N ALA A 190 -3.04 8.22 17.83
CA ALA A 190 -2.55 8.52 19.17
C ALA A 190 -2.43 7.26 20.02
N ALA A 191 -3.44 6.38 20.00
CA ALA A 191 -3.40 5.09 20.69
C ALA A 191 -2.26 4.20 20.19
N ALA A 192 -2.09 4.07 18.86
CA ALA A 192 -0.98 3.33 18.28
C ALA A 192 0.39 3.88 18.68
N THR A 193 0.52 5.23 18.69
CA THR A 193 1.75 5.92 19.11
C THR A 193 2.04 5.69 20.60
N ALA A 194 1.03 5.76 21.47
CA ALA A 194 1.17 5.53 22.90
C ALA A 194 1.66 4.10 23.22
N LEU A 195 1.32 3.12 22.38
CA LEU A 195 1.80 1.76 22.45
C LEU A 195 3.18 1.55 21.79
N GLY A 196 3.80 2.60 21.25
CA GLY A 196 5.10 2.50 20.56
C GLY A 196 5.05 1.75 19.23
N LEU A 197 3.88 1.60 18.60
CA LEU A 197 3.73 0.90 17.33
C LEU A 197 4.32 1.72 16.18
N ASN A 198 5.07 1.08 15.31
CA ASN A 198 5.59 1.73 14.09
C ASN A 198 4.50 1.78 13.00
N THR A 199 3.47 2.56 13.25
CA THR A 199 2.34 2.75 12.35
C THR A 199 2.61 3.88 11.36
N VAL A 200 2.48 3.60 10.08
CA VAL A 200 2.72 4.52 8.98
C VAL A 200 1.45 4.70 8.17
N THR A 201 0.88 5.91 8.17
CA THR A 201 -0.26 6.22 7.28
C THR A 201 0.20 6.29 5.83
N THR A 202 -0.59 5.74 4.92
CA THR A 202 -0.22 5.67 3.51
C THR A 202 -1.26 6.35 2.63
N TYR A 203 -0.80 7.20 1.70
CA TYR A 203 -1.59 7.76 0.62
C TYR A 203 -1.14 7.17 -0.70
N GLY A 204 -2.10 6.74 -1.51
CA GLY A 204 -1.89 6.17 -2.85
C GLY A 204 -3.15 5.49 -3.37
N SER A 205 -3.03 4.93 -4.56
CA SER A 205 -4.13 4.29 -5.29
C SER A 205 -3.61 3.13 -6.16
N ALA A 206 -4.49 2.53 -6.97
CA ALA A 206 -4.07 1.56 -7.98
C ALA A 206 -3.14 2.21 -9.02
N GLU A 207 -3.40 3.48 -9.35
CA GLU A 207 -2.64 4.25 -10.34
C GLU A 207 -1.20 4.54 -9.89
N THR A 208 -0.93 4.52 -8.58
CA THR A 208 0.40 4.72 -7.99
C THR A 208 1.03 3.40 -7.47
N ALA A 209 0.55 2.25 -7.95
CA ALA A 209 0.97 0.93 -7.47
C ALA A 209 0.91 0.81 -5.94
N GLY A 210 -0.09 1.40 -5.30
CA GLY A 210 -0.26 1.47 -3.86
C GLY A 210 0.25 2.77 -3.25
N GLY A 211 0.67 2.73 -1.97
CA GLY A 211 1.12 3.91 -1.24
C GLY A 211 2.36 4.56 -1.84
N CYS A 212 2.35 5.88 -2.04
CA CYS A 212 3.46 6.68 -2.57
C CYS A 212 3.85 7.85 -1.65
N VAL A 213 3.03 8.17 -0.65
CA VAL A 213 3.36 9.12 0.44
C VAL A 213 3.08 8.42 1.76
N TYR A 214 4.06 8.39 2.66
CA TYR A 214 3.99 7.72 3.95
C TYR A 214 4.14 8.74 5.09
N SER A 215 3.14 8.83 5.97
CA SER A 215 3.10 9.79 7.09
C SER A 215 3.50 11.21 6.67
N GLY A 216 2.98 11.67 5.51
CA GLY A 216 3.28 12.99 4.95
C GLY A 216 4.61 13.09 4.19
N SER A 217 5.46 12.07 4.22
CA SER A 217 6.73 12.03 3.49
C SER A 217 6.57 11.36 2.13
N VAL A 218 7.01 12.03 1.09
CA VAL A 218 7.04 11.46 -0.28
C VAL A 218 8.08 10.36 -0.34
N LEU A 219 7.72 9.19 -0.89
CA LEU A 219 8.64 8.06 -0.97
C LEU A 219 9.81 8.32 -1.93
N PRO A 220 10.97 7.69 -1.72
CA PRO A 220 12.11 7.80 -2.63
C PRO A 220 11.76 7.40 -4.06
N GLY A 221 12.11 8.25 -5.03
CA GLY A 221 11.79 8.06 -6.45
C GLY A 221 10.39 8.55 -6.86
N VAL A 222 9.58 9.02 -5.91
CA VAL A 222 8.30 9.68 -6.15
C VAL A 222 8.48 11.20 -6.12
N ARG A 223 7.80 11.89 -6.99
CA ARG A 223 7.69 13.37 -6.97
C ARG A 223 6.22 13.76 -6.90
N VAL A 224 5.91 14.71 -6.05
CA VAL A 224 4.57 15.27 -5.89
C VAL A 224 4.62 16.77 -6.14
N LYS A 225 3.69 17.27 -6.94
CA LYS A 225 3.52 18.70 -7.22
C LYS A 225 2.07 19.07 -7.01
N LEU A 226 1.85 20.19 -6.33
CA LEU A 226 0.54 20.82 -6.23
C LEU A 226 0.39 21.78 -7.41
N VAL A 227 -0.66 21.61 -8.20
CA VAL A 227 -1.00 22.48 -9.34
C VAL A 227 -2.26 23.25 -8.96
N PRO A 228 -2.18 24.58 -8.83
CA PRO A 228 -3.35 25.41 -8.54
C PRO A 228 -4.43 25.21 -9.60
N GLU A 229 -5.67 25.09 -9.19
CA GLU A 229 -6.83 25.08 -10.10
C GLU A 229 -7.47 26.47 -10.09
N GLU A 230 -7.72 27.05 -11.28
CA GLU A 230 -8.44 28.31 -11.42
C GLU A 230 -9.85 28.18 -10.81
N GLY A 231 -10.19 29.08 -9.90
CA GLY A 231 -11.50 29.13 -9.24
C GLY A 231 -11.61 28.33 -7.93
N MET A 232 -10.55 27.64 -7.46
CA MET A 232 -10.55 27.12 -6.11
C MET A 232 -10.42 28.26 -5.10
N PRO A 233 -11.31 28.33 -4.07
CA PRO A 233 -11.17 29.33 -3.03
C PRO A 233 -9.84 29.16 -2.30
N ALA A 234 -9.15 30.26 -2.02
CA ALA A 234 -8.09 30.25 -1.03
C ALA A 234 -8.65 29.69 0.27
N VAL A 235 -7.95 28.72 0.88
CA VAL A 235 -8.37 28.22 2.21
C VAL A 235 -8.36 29.42 3.14
N PRO A 236 -9.47 29.73 3.86
CA PRO A 236 -9.47 30.79 4.86
C PRO A 236 -8.35 30.53 5.88
N ASP A 237 -7.67 31.59 6.30
CA ASP A 237 -6.75 31.51 7.42
C ASP A 237 -7.46 30.81 8.58
N ILE A 238 -6.88 29.69 9.02
CA ILE A 238 -7.35 29.03 10.22
C ILE A 238 -7.00 29.98 11.37
N GLU A 239 -8.01 30.60 11.99
CA GLU A 239 -7.84 31.51 13.11
C GLU A 239 -6.91 30.87 14.16
N GLY A 240 -5.78 31.53 14.46
CA GLY A 240 -4.82 31.14 15.48
C GLY A 240 -3.43 30.77 14.98
N LYS A 241 -3.12 30.84 13.67
CA LYS A 241 -1.77 30.64 13.15
C LYS A 241 -0.96 31.95 13.13
N SER A 242 0.28 31.86 13.61
CA SER A 242 1.24 32.97 13.61
C SER A 242 1.59 33.37 12.17
N ALA A 243 1.88 34.67 11.94
CA ALA A 243 2.22 35.26 10.65
C ALA A 243 3.42 34.68 9.88
N ASN A 244 4.06 33.62 10.40
CA ASN A 244 5.19 32.90 9.80
C ASN A 244 4.83 31.48 9.31
N GLU A 245 3.55 31.06 9.36
CA GLU A 245 3.15 29.77 8.80
C GLU A 245 2.82 29.93 7.31
N GLU A 246 3.46 29.10 6.47
CA GLU A 246 3.25 29.04 5.03
C GLU A 246 1.77 28.93 4.70
N SER A 247 1.29 29.75 3.78
CA SER A 247 -0.09 29.71 3.30
C SER A 247 -0.44 28.30 2.81
N VAL A 248 -1.51 27.71 3.35
CA VAL A 248 -2.01 26.41 2.87
C VAL A 248 -2.43 26.55 1.41
N GLN A 249 -1.68 25.92 0.52
CA GLN A 249 -2.03 25.89 -0.89
C GLN A 249 -2.99 24.74 -1.16
N VAL A 250 -4.05 25.01 -1.89
CA VAL A 250 -5.00 24.01 -2.38
C VAL A 250 -4.86 23.91 -3.90
N GLY A 251 -4.90 22.68 -4.40
CA GLY A 251 -4.79 22.44 -5.84
C GLY A 251 -4.87 20.96 -6.15
N ARG A 252 -4.75 20.63 -7.43
CA ARG A 252 -4.68 19.26 -7.90
C ARG A 252 -3.30 18.66 -7.61
N ILE A 253 -3.27 17.45 -7.03
CA ILE A 253 -2.04 16.73 -6.78
C ILE A 253 -1.61 16.01 -8.05
N TRP A 254 -0.41 16.34 -8.55
CA TRP A 254 0.26 15.63 -9.63
C TRP A 254 1.37 14.77 -9.05
N ILE A 255 1.41 13.50 -9.46
CA ILE A 255 2.38 12.51 -8.97
C ILE A 255 3.18 12.01 -10.17
N SER A 256 4.50 11.87 -10.00
CA SER A 256 5.36 11.29 -11.02
C SER A 256 6.39 10.36 -10.41
N GLY A 257 6.80 9.35 -11.18
CA GLY A 257 7.80 8.34 -10.78
C GLY A 257 7.59 7.00 -11.49
N ALA A 258 8.56 6.12 -11.37
CA ALA A 258 8.54 4.80 -12.02
C ALA A 258 7.44 3.86 -11.49
N HIS A 259 6.82 4.18 -10.35
CA HIS A 259 5.74 3.43 -9.72
C HIS A 259 4.36 3.68 -10.35
N LEU A 260 4.24 4.61 -11.30
CA LEU A 260 2.95 4.93 -11.93
C LEU A 260 2.48 3.80 -12.84
N ALA A 261 1.16 3.63 -12.88
CA ALA A 261 0.50 2.75 -13.86
C ALA A 261 0.70 3.29 -15.29
N SER A 262 0.60 2.37 -16.26
CA SER A 262 0.67 2.72 -17.69
C SER A 262 -0.62 3.37 -18.21
N GLY A 263 -1.72 3.29 -17.45
CA GLY A 263 -3.01 3.81 -17.82
C GLY A 263 -4.16 2.84 -17.52
N TYR A 264 -5.28 3.04 -18.21
CA TYR A 264 -6.48 2.23 -18.06
C TYR A 264 -6.70 1.34 -19.30
N ILE A 265 -6.83 0.03 -19.08
CA ILE A 265 -7.07 -0.93 -20.17
C ILE A 265 -8.42 -0.67 -20.84
N GLY A 266 -8.36 -0.45 -22.14
CA GLY A 266 -9.57 -0.25 -22.97
C GLY A 266 -10.20 1.15 -22.85
N ASP A 267 -9.53 2.10 -22.19
CA ASP A 267 -10.01 3.47 -22.01
C ASP A 267 -8.88 4.50 -22.29
N ALA A 268 -8.57 4.67 -23.56
CA ALA A 268 -7.52 5.59 -24.00
C ALA A 268 -7.84 7.06 -23.70
N ALA A 269 -9.12 7.44 -23.75
CA ALA A 269 -9.55 8.80 -23.46
C ALA A 269 -9.28 9.15 -21.99
N ARG A 270 -9.72 8.31 -21.05
CA ARG A 270 -9.46 8.48 -19.62
C ARG A 270 -7.97 8.38 -19.30
N THR A 271 -7.22 7.53 -20.01
CA THR A 271 -5.76 7.45 -19.84
C THR A 271 -5.13 8.79 -20.17
N ALA A 272 -5.48 9.40 -21.32
CA ALA A 272 -4.95 10.70 -21.73
C ALA A 272 -5.36 11.85 -20.79
N GLU A 273 -6.51 11.74 -20.11
CA GLU A 273 -6.99 12.72 -19.12
C GLU A 273 -6.21 12.68 -17.80
N HIS A 274 -5.70 11.52 -17.41
CA HIS A 274 -5.12 11.29 -16.05
C HIS A 274 -3.62 10.99 -16.06
N PHE A 275 -3.05 10.57 -17.19
CA PHE A 275 -1.64 10.24 -17.34
C PHE A 275 -1.00 11.13 -18.38
N PHE A 276 -0.01 11.92 -17.99
CA PHE A 276 0.67 12.87 -18.85
C PHE A 276 2.14 12.46 -19.02
N THR A 277 2.67 12.53 -20.23
CA THR A 277 4.11 12.50 -20.48
C THR A 277 4.70 13.87 -20.13
N ALA A 278 5.75 13.87 -19.30
CA ALA A 278 6.47 15.10 -18.95
C ALA A 278 7.43 15.51 -20.05
#